data_9d9442ecc6945c079127dd12b6b6e556
#
_entry.id   9d9442ecc6945c079127dd12b6b6e556
#
_cell.length_a   1.000
_cell.length_b   1.000
_cell.length_c   1.000
_cell.angle_alpha   90.00
_cell.angle_beta   90.00
_cell.angle_gamma   90.00
#
_symmetry.space_group_name_H-M   'P 1'
#
loop_
_entity.id
_entity.type
_entity.pdbx_description
1 polymer ?
#
loop_
_entity_poly.entity_id
_entity_poly.type
_entity_poly.pdbx_seq_one_letter_code
_entity_poly.pdbx_strand_id
1 'polypeptide(L)'
;MPKLYTALPLLAASLAAGQFVPAPTDLTTKEGYAGINVRYKQVPEGICELDPNVKSYSGYADVGKDQHVFWWFFESRNQDPSEAPLTVWINGGPGSSSMIGLFQELGPCGVGPDLKPFNNPYSWSNASNMLFIDEPTQVGFSYSIPIPGYKDDNGYIIQLPNATCPDYAESYGTCGTYSKPDLTLTANTTQGAAPNMWKTLQGFMGAFPQYSRKGFNFATESYGGHYGPVFNEYFLGQNAKNITGAHKIDLENVLIGNGWFDPLIQYQAYYNYSVFPGNTYDYDPYNASVKAQWYNNLYGAGNCVDMTKQCYATGENAVCSRADNFCASEVENLYDIYRGRDEYDMRELTPDPFPYDFFAQYLNTPTVQKAIGAYQNFSTSSGTVSSAFGNTGDDDRESGTIEACRKLLAAGVQVMLYYGDADYNCNWLGGQGVAEEIDAPGYSTAGFVNISTSDNIVHGQVKQSGLFSFVRIYESGHEVPFYQPLASLEIFERALKQVDIASGECKVHAGYKTVGTPTSTYREGNATIQFEILPANATYNTMLNAPDPEPTWAVQTVAKSKVKRSRGREGRPSMALLRRRLN
;
A
#
# COMPACT_ATOMS: atom_id res chain seq x y z
N MET A 1 -46.40 32.84 34.89
CA MET A 1 -45.65 32.56 33.67
C MET A 1 -44.76 31.35 33.94
N PRO A 2 -45.06 30.19 33.40
CA PRO A 2 -44.22 29.00 33.61
C PRO A 2 -43.06 29.00 32.60
N LYS A 3 -41.85 28.74 33.10
CA LYS A 3 -40.65 28.59 32.30
C LYS A 3 -40.70 27.21 31.63
N LEU A 4 -40.75 27.20 30.28
CA LEU A 4 -40.48 26.02 29.48
C LEU A 4 -38.98 25.64 29.60
N TYR A 5 -38.68 24.50 30.16
CA TYR A 5 -37.39 23.85 30.02
C TYR A 5 -37.42 23.02 28.72
N THR A 6 -36.74 23.48 27.70
CA THR A 6 -36.43 22.66 26.54
C THR A 6 -35.35 21.63 26.93
N ALA A 7 -35.76 20.37 27.06
CA ALA A 7 -34.83 19.27 27.16
C ALA A 7 -34.15 19.06 25.80
N LEU A 8 -32.84 19.33 25.70
CA LEU A 8 -32.04 18.82 24.62
C LEU A 8 -32.03 17.27 24.71
N PRO A 9 -32.26 16.55 23.60
CA PRO A 9 -31.99 15.14 23.58
C PRO A 9 -30.47 14.97 23.70
N LEU A 10 -30.01 14.33 24.78
CA LEU A 10 -28.71 13.69 24.81
C LEU A 10 -28.75 12.61 23.72
N LEU A 11 -28.04 12.82 22.62
CA LEU A 11 -27.58 11.72 21.80
C LEU A 11 -26.66 10.88 22.71
N ALA A 12 -27.18 9.79 23.22
CA ALA A 12 -26.37 8.72 23.75
C ALA A 12 -25.55 8.19 22.56
N ALA A 13 -24.28 8.57 22.49
CA ALA A 13 -23.31 7.79 21.75
C ALA A 13 -23.37 6.39 22.38
N SER A 14 -24.01 5.45 21.70
CA SER A 14 -23.85 4.03 22.02
C SER A 14 -22.37 3.74 21.79
N LEU A 15 -21.61 3.67 22.88
CA LEU A 15 -20.30 3.00 22.88
C LEU A 15 -20.56 1.66 22.19
N ALA A 16 -19.91 1.43 21.05
CA ALA A 16 -20.03 0.20 20.30
C ALA A 16 -19.48 -0.92 21.20
N ALA A 17 -20.37 -1.59 21.92
CA ALA A 17 -20.00 -2.82 22.60
C ALA A 17 -19.36 -3.73 21.57
N GLY A 18 -18.17 -4.24 21.83
CA GLY A 18 -17.40 -5.06 20.92
C GLY A 18 -18.26 -6.15 20.30
N GLN A 19 -18.27 -6.23 18.98
CA GLN A 19 -19.10 -7.18 18.26
C GLN A 19 -18.31 -8.44 17.94
N PHE A 20 -18.75 -9.57 18.48
CA PHE A 20 -18.21 -10.88 18.11
C PHE A 20 -18.80 -11.34 16.76
N VAL A 21 -17.94 -11.46 15.75
CA VAL A 21 -18.34 -11.86 14.39
C VAL A 21 -18.58 -13.37 14.36
N PRO A 22 -19.78 -13.84 14.00
CA PRO A 22 -20.06 -15.26 13.87
C PRO A 22 -19.45 -15.85 12.60
N ALA A 23 -19.25 -17.17 12.57
CA ALA A 23 -18.85 -17.86 11.35
C ALA A 23 -19.84 -17.58 10.21
N PRO A 24 -19.38 -17.20 9.01
CA PRO A 24 -20.27 -17.01 7.86
C PRO A 24 -20.88 -18.34 7.42
N THR A 25 -22.20 -18.34 7.17
CA THR A 25 -22.95 -19.56 6.80
C THR A 25 -23.42 -19.58 5.35
N ASP A 26 -23.14 -18.52 4.59
CA ASP A 26 -23.64 -18.29 3.25
C ASP A 26 -22.53 -18.20 2.18
N LEU A 27 -21.35 -18.73 2.49
CA LEU A 27 -20.26 -18.82 1.52
C LEU A 27 -20.43 -20.05 0.62
N THR A 28 -20.23 -19.84 -0.68
CA THR A 28 -20.10 -20.91 -1.67
C THR A 28 -18.69 -21.48 -1.63
N THR A 29 -18.55 -22.80 -1.57
CA THR A 29 -17.24 -23.46 -1.66
C THR A 29 -17.01 -23.98 -3.08
N LYS A 30 -15.81 -23.72 -3.63
CA LYS A 30 -15.37 -24.25 -4.91
C LYS A 30 -13.90 -24.65 -4.83
N GLU A 31 -13.57 -25.79 -5.39
CA GLU A 31 -12.17 -26.20 -5.58
C GLU A 31 -11.56 -25.40 -6.74
N GLY A 32 -10.44 -24.76 -6.48
CA GLY A 32 -9.64 -24.04 -7.47
C GLY A 32 -8.54 -24.91 -8.08
N TYR A 33 -7.60 -24.28 -8.75
CA TYR A 33 -6.43 -24.98 -9.28
C TYR A 33 -5.54 -25.49 -8.13
N ALA A 34 -4.70 -26.46 -8.43
CA ALA A 34 -3.80 -27.13 -7.46
C ALA A 34 -4.54 -27.71 -6.23
N GLY A 35 -5.84 -27.97 -6.30
CA GLY A 35 -6.67 -28.51 -5.22
C GLY A 35 -6.95 -27.53 -4.08
N ILE A 36 -6.78 -26.22 -4.30
CA ILE A 36 -7.01 -25.20 -3.28
C ILE A 36 -8.49 -24.83 -3.20
N ASN A 37 -9.11 -25.06 -2.05
CA ASN A 37 -10.49 -24.68 -1.81
C ASN A 37 -10.62 -23.17 -1.61
N VAL A 38 -11.67 -22.61 -2.20
CA VAL A 38 -12.07 -21.21 -2.06
C VAL A 38 -13.50 -21.14 -1.55
N ARG A 39 -13.70 -20.35 -0.50
CA ARG A 39 -15.02 -20.05 0.07
C ARG A 39 -15.34 -18.59 -0.18
N TYR A 40 -16.41 -18.29 -0.91
CA TYR A 40 -16.66 -16.93 -1.37
C TYR A 40 -18.16 -16.61 -1.48
N LYS A 41 -18.45 -15.34 -1.61
CA LYS A 41 -19.78 -14.83 -1.97
C LYS A 41 -19.64 -13.60 -2.87
N GLN A 42 -20.71 -13.30 -3.60
CA GLN A 42 -20.83 -12.01 -4.26
C GLN A 42 -21.15 -10.95 -3.22
N VAL A 43 -20.39 -9.84 -3.26
CA VAL A 43 -20.63 -8.69 -2.39
C VAL A 43 -21.76 -7.86 -2.98
N PRO A 44 -22.76 -7.46 -2.19
CA PRO A 44 -23.84 -6.60 -2.67
C PRO A 44 -23.34 -5.23 -3.15
N GLU A 45 -24.04 -4.66 -4.12
CA GLU A 45 -23.86 -3.27 -4.54
C GLU A 45 -23.91 -2.30 -3.33
N GLY A 46 -23.10 -1.24 -3.39
CA GLY A 46 -23.09 -0.18 -2.38
C GLY A 46 -22.25 -0.45 -1.13
N ILE A 47 -21.61 -1.64 -1.05
CA ILE A 47 -20.65 -1.90 0.05
C ILE A 47 -19.30 -1.25 -0.23
N CYS A 48 -18.80 -1.28 -1.45
CA CYS A 48 -17.66 -0.50 -1.93
C CYS A 48 -17.89 -0.12 -3.39
N GLU A 49 -18.07 -1.10 -4.28
CA GLU A 49 -18.41 -0.75 -5.66
C GLU A 49 -19.82 -0.14 -5.73
N LEU A 50 -19.90 1.04 -6.37
CA LEU A 50 -21.14 1.83 -6.48
C LEU A 50 -21.76 1.80 -7.89
N ASP A 51 -21.08 1.18 -8.87
CA ASP A 51 -21.65 0.92 -10.18
C ASP A 51 -22.39 -0.44 -10.16
N PRO A 52 -23.72 -0.44 -10.36
CA PRO A 52 -24.51 -1.67 -10.30
C PRO A 52 -24.18 -2.69 -11.39
N ASN A 53 -23.42 -2.29 -12.41
CA ASN A 53 -23.02 -3.18 -13.51
C ASN A 53 -21.69 -3.89 -13.24
N VAL A 54 -20.97 -3.50 -12.20
CA VAL A 54 -19.66 -4.05 -11.81
C VAL A 54 -19.84 -5.02 -10.64
N LYS A 55 -19.44 -6.27 -10.82
CA LYS A 55 -19.54 -7.26 -9.74
C LYS A 55 -18.31 -7.23 -8.86
N SER A 56 -18.55 -7.55 -7.60
CA SER A 56 -17.51 -7.71 -6.59
C SER A 56 -17.73 -9.04 -5.84
N TYR A 57 -16.63 -9.69 -5.47
CA TYR A 57 -16.63 -10.94 -4.73
C TYR A 57 -15.59 -10.88 -3.61
N SER A 58 -15.90 -11.48 -2.48
CA SER A 58 -14.95 -11.62 -1.37
C SER A 58 -14.99 -13.02 -0.80
N GLY A 59 -13.92 -13.43 -0.14
CA GLY A 59 -13.87 -14.76 0.46
C GLY A 59 -12.48 -15.15 0.91
N TYR A 60 -12.26 -16.43 1.06
CA TYR A 60 -11.05 -17.03 1.60
C TYR A 60 -10.49 -18.09 0.68
N ALA A 61 -9.17 -18.13 0.54
CA ALA A 61 -8.45 -19.31 0.04
C ALA A 61 -7.93 -20.11 1.22
N ASP A 62 -8.26 -21.40 1.26
CA ASP A 62 -7.83 -22.33 2.33
C ASP A 62 -6.45 -22.90 1.95
N VAL A 63 -5.38 -22.16 2.28
CA VAL A 63 -4.01 -22.46 1.83
C VAL A 63 -3.29 -23.50 2.70
N GLY A 64 -3.85 -23.82 3.87
CA GLY A 64 -3.36 -24.82 4.81
C GLY A 64 -4.38 -25.13 5.89
N LYS A 65 -4.07 -26.12 6.72
CA LYS A 65 -4.86 -26.36 7.93
C LYS A 65 -4.75 -25.13 8.84
N ASP A 66 -5.87 -24.57 9.24
CA ASP A 66 -5.91 -23.36 10.07
C ASP A 66 -5.16 -22.16 9.45
N GLN A 67 -5.15 -22.06 8.12
CA GLN A 67 -4.57 -20.94 7.35
C GLN A 67 -5.53 -20.55 6.22
N HIS A 68 -6.18 -19.40 6.38
CA HIS A 68 -7.26 -18.92 5.53
C HIS A 68 -6.96 -17.49 5.12
N VAL A 69 -6.63 -17.27 3.84
CA VAL A 69 -6.23 -15.97 3.30
C VAL A 69 -7.44 -15.29 2.68
N PHE A 70 -7.78 -14.13 3.21
CA PHE A 70 -8.87 -13.30 2.73
C PHE A 70 -8.47 -12.55 1.46
N TRP A 71 -9.45 -12.42 0.55
CA TRP A 71 -9.32 -11.63 -0.64
C TRP A 71 -10.63 -10.92 -0.97
N TRP A 72 -10.51 -9.76 -1.65
CA TRP A 72 -11.65 -9.01 -2.17
C TRP A 72 -11.38 -8.60 -3.61
N PHE A 73 -12.27 -8.98 -4.52
CA PHE A 73 -12.16 -8.84 -5.96
C PHE A 73 -13.19 -7.87 -6.50
N PHE A 74 -12.80 -7.09 -7.51
CA PHE A 74 -13.64 -6.18 -8.26
C PHE A 74 -13.42 -6.36 -9.76
N GLU A 75 -14.52 -6.47 -10.53
CA GLU A 75 -14.47 -6.46 -11.99
C GLU A 75 -13.96 -5.10 -12.50
N SER A 76 -13.33 -5.12 -13.69
CA SER A 76 -12.95 -3.89 -14.39
C SER A 76 -14.18 -3.08 -14.80
N ARG A 77 -14.09 -1.73 -14.62
CA ARG A 77 -15.22 -0.81 -14.87
C ARG A 77 -15.41 -0.42 -16.34
N ASN A 78 -14.32 -0.26 -17.09
CA ASN A 78 -14.35 0.39 -18.41
C ASN A 78 -14.15 -0.58 -19.58
N GLN A 79 -14.09 -1.87 -19.32
CA GLN A 79 -13.95 -2.91 -20.33
C GLN A 79 -14.65 -4.20 -19.90
N ASP A 80 -14.82 -5.14 -20.83
CA ASP A 80 -15.35 -6.46 -20.48
C ASP A 80 -14.42 -7.15 -19.47
N PRO A 81 -14.91 -7.51 -18.27
CA PRO A 81 -14.07 -8.13 -17.24
C PRO A 81 -13.42 -9.46 -17.68
N SER A 82 -14.01 -10.17 -18.66
CA SER A 82 -13.43 -11.40 -19.21
C SER A 82 -12.25 -11.16 -20.17
N GLU A 83 -12.10 -9.93 -20.64
CA GLU A 83 -11.03 -9.48 -21.55
C GLU A 83 -10.02 -8.56 -20.82
N ALA A 84 -10.33 -8.12 -19.60
CA ALA A 84 -9.47 -7.32 -18.77
C ALA A 84 -8.35 -8.17 -18.14
N PRO A 85 -7.13 -7.63 -17.95
CA PRO A 85 -6.09 -8.29 -17.16
C PRO A 85 -6.51 -8.41 -15.68
N LEU A 86 -5.85 -9.28 -14.95
CA LEU A 86 -5.99 -9.41 -13.49
C LEU A 86 -4.81 -8.75 -12.80
N THR A 87 -5.07 -7.78 -11.94
CA THR A 87 -4.04 -7.16 -11.09
C THR A 87 -4.30 -7.49 -9.62
N VAL A 88 -3.29 -8.04 -8.96
CA VAL A 88 -3.25 -8.18 -7.50
C VAL A 88 -2.69 -6.92 -6.88
N TRP A 89 -3.27 -6.51 -5.75
CA TRP A 89 -2.69 -5.53 -4.84
C TRP A 89 -2.50 -6.15 -3.46
N ILE A 90 -1.31 -5.93 -2.89
CA ILE A 90 -1.04 -6.15 -1.47
C ILE A 90 -0.27 -4.97 -0.88
N ASN A 91 -0.67 -4.55 0.34
CA ASN A 91 0.13 -3.62 1.13
C ASN A 91 1.31 -4.34 1.81
N GLY A 92 2.25 -3.57 2.31
CA GLY A 92 3.47 -4.07 2.95
C GLY A 92 3.32 -4.38 4.45
N GLY A 93 4.00 -3.64 5.25
CA GLY A 93 4.11 -3.76 6.70
C GLY A 93 5.51 -4.23 7.14
N PRO A 94 5.81 -5.54 7.28
CA PRO A 94 4.97 -6.71 7.03
C PRO A 94 3.82 -6.84 8.02
N GLY A 95 2.66 -7.23 7.47
CA GLY A 95 1.46 -7.43 8.30
C GLY A 95 0.41 -6.32 8.19
N SER A 96 0.55 -5.38 7.27
CA SER A 96 -0.50 -4.40 6.94
C SER A 96 -1.57 -5.01 6.04
N SER A 97 -2.83 -4.66 6.32
CA SER A 97 -3.96 -5.14 5.51
C SER A 97 -4.03 -4.45 4.17
N SER A 98 -4.29 -5.21 3.11
CA SER A 98 -4.50 -4.66 1.76
C SER A 98 -5.82 -3.93 1.58
N MET A 99 -6.65 -3.88 2.62
CA MET A 99 -7.80 -2.99 2.67
C MET A 99 -7.37 -1.51 2.80
N ILE A 100 -6.13 -1.22 3.20
CA ILE A 100 -5.53 0.11 3.11
C ILE A 100 -5.56 0.56 1.65
N GLY A 101 -4.86 -0.12 0.75
CA GLY A 101 -4.84 0.22 -0.67
C GLY A 101 -6.21 0.21 -1.33
N LEU A 102 -7.11 -0.68 -0.88
CA LEU A 102 -8.49 -0.72 -1.36
C LEU A 102 -9.26 0.57 -1.05
N PHE A 103 -9.17 1.09 0.18
CA PHE A 103 -10.05 2.17 0.64
C PHE A 103 -9.39 3.54 0.67
N GLN A 104 -8.09 3.61 0.82
CA GLN A 104 -7.35 4.88 0.89
C GLN A 104 -6.78 5.28 -0.47
N GLU A 105 -6.39 4.32 -1.31
CA GLU A 105 -5.55 4.58 -2.47
C GLU A 105 -6.27 4.36 -3.82
N LEU A 106 -6.32 3.12 -4.26
CA LEU A 106 -6.54 2.78 -5.66
C LEU A 106 -7.77 1.91 -5.92
N GLY A 107 -8.47 1.52 -4.87
CA GLY A 107 -9.70 0.76 -5.02
C GLY A 107 -10.89 1.59 -5.53
N PRO A 108 -12.04 0.94 -5.78
CA PRO A 108 -13.19 1.61 -6.40
C PRO A 108 -13.91 2.59 -5.47
N CYS A 109 -13.64 2.58 -4.18
CA CYS A 109 -14.29 3.45 -3.19
C CYS A 109 -13.31 3.92 -2.11
N GLY A 110 -13.62 5.08 -1.51
CA GLY A 110 -13.16 5.47 -0.18
C GLY A 110 -14.33 5.51 0.79
N VAL A 111 -14.06 5.78 2.08
CA VAL A 111 -15.08 5.92 3.13
C VAL A 111 -14.98 7.28 3.78
N GLY A 112 -16.11 7.96 3.91
CA GLY A 112 -16.19 9.27 4.57
C GLY A 112 -16.42 9.18 6.08
N PRO A 113 -16.39 10.32 6.80
CA PRO A 113 -16.60 10.36 8.26
C PRO A 113 -18.02 9.95 8.68
N ASP A 114 -18.97 9.87 7.75
CA ASP A 114 -20.30 9.34 7.97
C ASP A 114 -20.40 7.82 7.79
N LEU A 115 -19.26 7.15 7.67
CA LEU A 115 -19.11 5.72 7.42
C LEU A 115 -19.89 5.24 6.19
N LYS A 116 -19.90 6.05 5.14
CA LYS A 116 -20.46 5.66 3.85
C LYS A 116 -19.40 5.65 2.77
N PRO A 117 -19.48 4.67 1.86
CA PRO A 117 -18.58 4.64 0.72
C PRO A 117 -18.89 5.78 -0.26
N PHE A 118 -17.84 6.35 -0.83
CA PHE A 118 -17.90 7.27 -1.96
C PHE A 118 -17.05 6.73 -3.12
N ASN A 119 -17.39 7.11 -4.34
CA ASN A 119 -16.70 6.60 -5.51
C ASN A 119 -15.31 7.20 -5.67
N ASN A 120 -14.31 6.36 -5.93
CA ASN A 120 -13.01 6.79 -6.42
C ASN A 120 -13.03 6.84 -7.97
N PRO A 121 -12.95 8.04 -8.59
CA PRO A 121 -12.92 8.16 -10.04
C PRO A 121 -11.60 7.74 -10.67
N TYR A 122 -10.53 7.64 -9.88
CA TYR A 122 -9.18 7.27 -10.30
C TYR A 122 -8.82 5.83 -9.92
N SER A 123 -9.82 5.01 -9.62
CA SER A 123 -9.59 3.61 -9.29
C SER A 123 -8.86 2.85 -10.39
N TRP A 124 -7.92 2.01 -10.00
CA TRP A 124 -7.24 1.10 -10.93
C TRP A 124 -8.18 0.04 -11.52
N SER A 125 -9.36 -0.18 -10.89
CA SER A 125 -10.42 -0.99 -11.51
C SER A 125 -10.97 -0.39 -12.81
N ASN A 126 -10.64 0.87 -13.12
CA ASN A 126 -10.94 1.46 -14.44
C ASN A 126 -10.17 0.78 -15.58
N ALA A 127 -9.03 0.14 -15.29
CA ALA A 127 -8.13 -0.43 -16.30
C ALA A 127 -7.87 -1.95 -16.14
N SER A 128 -8.23 -2.55 -15.01
CA SER A 128 -7.95 -3.96 -14.70
C SER A 128 -9.02 -4.54 -13.78
N ASN A 129 -9.21 -5.86 -13.80
CA ASN A 129 -9.80 -6.55 -12.67
C ASN A 129 -8.85 -6.44 -11.48
N MET A 130 -9.37 -6.07 -10.30
CA MET A 130 -8.54 -5.84 -9.11
C MET A 130 -8.80 -6.91 -8.05
N LEU A 131 -7.74 -7.48 -7.48
CA LEU A 131 -7.78 -8.46 -6.41
C LEU A 131 -6.91 -8.00 -5.25
N PHE A 132 -7.55 -7.58 -4.16
CA PHE A 132 -6.88 -7.18 -2.91
C PHE A 132 -6.78 -8.39 -1.99
N ILE A 133 -5.60 -8.66 -1.46
CA ILE A 133 -5.32 -9.87 -0.65
C ILE A 133 -4.71 -9.46 0.69
N ASP A 134 -5.32 -9.88 1.80
CA ASP A 134 -4.74 -9.72 3.14
C ASP A 134 -3.64 -10.78 3.36
N GLU A 135 -2.38 -10.44 3.14
CA GLU A 135 -1.21 -11.32 3.20
C GLU A 135 -0.27 -10.90 4.35
N PRO A 136 0.29 -11.85 5.10
CA PRO A 136 -0.02 -13.28 5.18
C PRO A 136 -1.21 -13.62 6.10
N THR A 137 -1.42 -14.91 6.38
CA THR A 137 -2.43 -15.37 7.36
C THR A 137 -2.31 -14.61 8.69
N GLN A 138 -3.43 -14.20 9.28
CA GLN A 138 -3.59 -13.37 10.49
C GLN A 138 -3.46 -11.85 10.23
N VAL A 139 -3.42 -11.41 8.98
CA VAL A 139 -3.52 -10.00 8.58
C VAL A 139 -4.96 -9.66 8.20
N GLY A 140 -5.44 -8.49 8.59
CA GLY A 140 -6.75 -7.97 8.20
C GLY A 140 -7.89 -8.93 8.52
N PHE A 141 -8.55 -9.42 7.48
CA PHE A 141 -9.57 -10.47 7.59
C PHE A 141 -9.03 -11.89 7.44
N SER A 142 -7.78 -12.09 7.09
CA SER A 142 -7.13 -13.40 7.02
C SER A 142 -6.96 -13.99 8.40
N TYR A 143 -7.31 -15.26 8.59
CA TYR A 143 -7.32 -15.85 9.93
C TYR A 143 -6.69 -17.24 9.99
N SER A 144 -6.23 -17.60 11.20
CA SER A 144 -5.86 -18.97 11.57
C SER A 144 -7.03 -19.64 12.31
N ILE A 145 -7.10 -19.50 13.61
CA ILE A 145 -8.17 -20.05 14.47
C ILE A 145 -8.94 -18.86 15.05
N PRO A 146 -10.21 -18.65 14.68
CA PRO A 146 -11.01 -17.56 15.25
C PRO A 146 -11.29 -17.81 16.73
N ILE A 147 -11.02 -16.80 17.56
CA ILE A 147 -11.26 -16.82 19.00
C ILE A 147 -12.01 -15.57 19.44
N PRO A 148 -12.84 -15.63 20.50
CA PRO A 148 -13.25 -14.45 21.20
C PRO A 148 -12.03 -13.80 21.87
N GLY A 149 -11.87 -12.50 21.71
CA GLY A 149 -10.75 -11.76 22.27
C GLY A 149 -11.04 -10.27 22.37
N TYR A 150 -10.07 -9.52 22.86
CA TYR A 150 -10.01 -8.08 22.67
C TYR A 150 -8.66 -7.69 22.09
N LYS A 151 -8.66 -6.67 21.25
CA LYS A 151 -7.46 -6.05 20.71
C LYS A 151 -7.15 -4.82 21.56
N ASP A 152 -5.98 -4.81 22.20
CA ASP A 152 -5.54 -3.66 22.99
C ASP A 152 -5.08 -2.49 22.11
N ASP A 153 -4.77 -1.34 22.73
CA ASP A 153 -4.34 -0.13 22.05
C ASP A 153 -2.98 -0.29 21.32
N ASN A 154 -2.22 -1.33 21.65
CA ASN A 154 -0.97 -1.68 20.97
C ASN A 154 -1.17 -2.71 19.84
N GLY A 155 -2.42 -3.09 19.56
CA GLY A 155 -2.76 -4.06 18.50
C GLY A 155 -2.59 -5.54 18.89
N TYR A 156 -2.28 -5.86 20.15
CA TYR A 156 -2.18 -7.25 20.61
C TYR A 156 -3.55 -7.84 20.88
N ILE A 157 -3.75 -9.09 20.47
CA ILE A 157 -4.99 -9.84 20.70
C ILE A 157 -4.85 -10.66 21.98
N ILE A 158 -5.74 -10.41 22.93
CA ILE A 158 -5.83 -11.14 24.19
C ILE A 158 -7.10 -12.00 24.17
N GLN A 159 -6.95 -13.32 24.32
CA GLN A 159 -8.05 -14.25 24.26
C GLN A 159 -9.00 -14.09 25.46
N LEU A 160 -10.31 -14.07 25.19
CA LEU A 160 -11.37 -14.10 26.20
C LEU A 160 -11.89 -15.54 26.39
N PRO A 161 -12.44 -15.87 27.58
CA PRO A 161 -12.96 -17.21 27.85
C PRO A 161 -14.23 -17.54 27.05
N ASN A 162 -14.96 -16.54 26.60
CA ASN A 162 -16.19 -16.66 25.79
C ASN A 162 -16.46 -15.36 25.02
N ALA A 163 -17.48 -15.36 24.18
CA ALA A 163 -17.90 -14.20 23.39
C ALA A 163 -18.73 -13.19 24.24
N THR A 164 -18.18 -12.78 25.37
CA THR A 164 -18.73 -11.71 26.22
C THR A 164 -17.60 -10.75 26.54
N CYS A 165 -17.81 -9.45 26.34
CA CYS A 165 -16.85 -8.42 26.66
C CYS A 165 -16.93 -8.08 28.17
N PRO A 166 -15.91 -8.32 28.96
CA PRO A 166 -15.88 -7.89 30.35
C PRO A 166 -15.46 -6.41 30.46
N ASP A 167 -15.94 -5.71 31.48
CA ASP A 167 -15.71 -4.27 31.70
C ASP A 167 -14.23 -3.87 31.60
N TYR A 168 -13.33 -4.72 32.10
CA TYR A 168 -11.90 -4.43 32.02
C TYR A 168 -11.40 -4.44 30.55
N ALA A 169 -11.91 -5.31 29.71
CA ALA A 169 -11.47 -5.39 28.32
C ALA A 169 -12.00 -4.20 27.51
N GLU A 170 -13.22 -3.72 27.79
CA GLU A 170 -13.76 -2.49 27.19
C GLU A 170 -12.93 -1.25 27.53
N SER A 171 -12.25 -1.26 28.69
CA SER A 171 -11.39 -0.16 29.12
C SER A 171 -10.00 -0.15 28.47
N TYR A 172 -9.56 -1.27 27.91
CA TYR A 172 -8.21 -1.45 27.36
C TYR A 172 -8.16 -1.80 25.87
N GLY A 173 -9.31 -1.83 25.19
CA GLY A 173 -9.34 -2.14 23.78
C GLY A 173 -10.72 -2.49 23.24
N THR A 174 -10.75 -3.16 22.11
CA THR A 174 -11.99 -3.51 21.39
C THR A 174 -12.22 -5.01 21.42
N CYS A 175 -13.33 -5.43 22.02
CA CYS A 175 -13.75 -6.84 22.03
C CYS A 175 -14.26 -7.27 20.65
N GLY A 176 -14.02 -8.54 20.31
CA GLY A 176 -14.50 -9.11 19.05
C GLY A 176 -14.05 -10.55 18.82
N THR A 177 -14.26 -11.02 17.61
CA THR A 177 -13.67 -12.25 17.10
C THR A 177 -12.38 -11.91 16.38
N TYR A 178 -11.28 -12.53 16.75
CA TYR A 178 -9.96 -12.30 16.16
C TYR A 178 -9.27 -13.63 15.86
N SER A 179 -8.28 -13.59 14.99
CA SER A 179 -7.38 -14.72 14.79
C SER A 179 -6.57 -14.96 16.06
N LYS A 180 -6.49 -16.22 16.52
CA LYS A 180 -5.60 -16.57 17.64
C LYS A 180 -4.15 -16.21 17.26
N PRO A 181 -3.45 -15.40 18.07
CA PRO A 181 -2.04 -15.12 17.83
C PRO A 181 -1.22 -16.41 17.86
N ASP A 182 -0.65 -16.77 16.73
CA ASP A 182 0.16 -17.98 16.60
C ASP A 182 1.24 -17.78 15.53
N LEU A 183 2.49 -17.60 15.96
CA LEU A 183 3.63 -17.38 15.08
C LEU A 183 3.91 -18.58 14.14
N THR A 184 3.36 -19.77 14.44
CA THR A 184 3.56 -20.98 13.62
C THR A 184 2.51 -21.11 12.50
N LEU A 185 1.44 -20.32 12.56
CA LEU A 185 0.34 -20.31 11.59
C LEU A 185 0.36 -19.08 10.67
N THR A 186 1.46 -18.35 10.68
CA THR A 186 1.74 -17.26 9.72
C THR A 186 3.14 -17.41 9.14
N ALA A 187 3.43 -16.68 8.06
CA ALA A 187 4.79 -16.57 7.56
C ALA A 187 5.66 -15.74 8.52
N ASN A 188 6.96 -15.96 8.48
CA ASN A 188 7.94 -15.22 9.26
C ASN A 188 9.11 -14.72 8.42
N THR A 189 9.04 -14.92 7.11
CA THR A 189 9.96 -14.40 6.10
C THR A 189 9.22 -14.22 4.78
N THR A 190 9.73 -13.32 3.94
CA THR A 190 9.21 -13.09 2.59
C THR A 190 9.19 -14.37 1.75
N GLN A 191 10.27 -15.14 1.75
CA GLN A 191 10.34 -16.42 1.03
C GLN A 191 9.34 -17.45 1.59
N GLY A 192 9.12 -17.42 2.91
CA GLY A 192 8.13 -18.28 3.58
C GLY A 192 6.68 -17.94 3.25
N ALA A 193 6.40 -16.70 2.89
CA ALA A 193 5.06 -16.23 2.51
C ALA A 193 4.69 -16.60 1.05
N ALA A 194 5.65 -16.61 0.14
CA ALA A 194 5.44 -16.84 -1.30
C ALA A 194 4.61 -18.10 -1.66
N PRO A 195 4.79 -19.26 -1.01
CA PRO A 195 3.96 -20.45 -1.27
C PRO A 195 2.47 -20.24 -0.99
N ASN A 196 2.12 -19.52 0.07
CA ASN A 196 0.71 -19.29 0.41
C ASN A 196 0.08 -18.25 -0.53
N MET A 197 0.81 -17.23 -0.93
CA MET A 197 0.35 -16.30 -1.98
C MET A 197 0.08 -17.06 -3.29
N TRP A 198 1.00 -17.91 -3.74
CA TRP A 198 0.79 -18.72 -4.93
C TRP A 198 -0.44 -19.61 -4.82
N LYS A 199 -0.66 -20.28 -3.67
CA LYS A 199 -1.87 -21.09 -3.42
C LYS A 199 -3.13 -20.24 -3.47
N THR A 200 -3.12 -19.05 -2.88
CA THR A 200 -4.26 -18.11 -2.90
C THR A 200 -4.64 -17.78 -4.34
N LEU A 201 -3.66 -17.48 -5.19
CA LEU A 201 -3.87 -17.22 -6.62
C LEU A 201 -4.38 -18.48 -7.36
N GLN A 202 -3.83 -19.66 -7.09
CA GLN A 202 -4.34 -20.91 -7.67
C GLN A 202 -5.80 -21.15 -7.29
N GLY A 203 -6.15 -20.92 -6.04
CA GLY A 203 -7.53 -21.01 -5.57
C GLY A 203 -8.45 -20.04 -6.30
N PHE A 204 -8.12 -18.75 -6.30
CA PHE A 204 -8.91 -17.71 -6.95
C PHE A 204 -9.07 -17.93 -8.45
N MET A 205 -7.97 -18.14 -9.17
CA MET A 205 -7.98 -18.31 -10.63
C MET A 205 -8.78 -19.55 -11.06
N GLY A 206 -8.74 -20.63 -10.26
CA GLY A 206 -9.56 -21.83 -10.53
C GLY A 206 -11.04 -21.66 -10.17
N ALA A 207 -11.35 -20.85 -9.13
CA ALA A 207 -12.72 -20.50 -8.79
C ALA A 207 -13.34 -19.56 -9.86
N PHE A 208 -12.54 -18.64 -10.41
CA PHE A 208 -12.96 -17.59 -11.33
C PHE A 208 -12.11 -17.57 -12.62
N PRO A 209 -12.07 -18.66 -13.41
CA PRO A 209 -11.17 -18.76 -14.55
C PRO A 209 -11.44 -17.73 -15.66
N GLN A 210 -12.62 -17.09 -15.65
CA GLN A 210 -12.97 -16.04 -16.63
C GLN A 210 -12.16 -14.74 -16.41
N TYR A 211 -11.65 -14.48 -15.20
CA TYR A 211 -10.93 -13.24 -14.85
C TYR A 211 -9.40 -13.38 -14.91
N SER A 212 -8.88 -14.55 -15.28
CA SER A 212 -7.43 -14.83 -15.32
C SER A 212 -6.92 -15.24 -16.71
N ARG A 213 -7.60 -14.81 -17.78
CA ARG A 213 -7.29 -15.20 -19.16
C ARG A 213 -6.36 -14.24 -19.90
N LYS A 214 -6.19 -13.01 -19.41
CA LYS A 214 -5.61 -11.89 -20.15
C LYS A 214 -4.49 -11.20 -19.40
N GLY A 215 -3.44 -11.92 -19.10
CA GLY A 215 -2.29 -11.40 -18.38
C GLY A 215 -2.52 -11.23 -16.88
N PHE A 216 -1.45 -11.27 -16.15
CA PHE A 216 -1.43 -11.12 -14.71
C PHE A 216 -0.42 -10.05 -14.30
N ASN A 217 -0.85 -9.15 -13.42
CA ASN A 217 -0.01 -8.09 -12.89
C ASN A 217 0.02 -8.20 -11.37
N PHE A 218 1.15 -7.87 -10.79
CA PHE A 218 1.33 -7.81 -9.34
C PHE A 218 1.74 -6.41 -8.94
N ALA A 219 0.96 -5.77 -8.09
CA ALA A 219 1.22 -4.44 -7.59
C ALA A 219 1.25 -4.46 -6.06
N THR A 220 2.12 -3.64 -5.47
CA THR A 220 2.36 -3.61 -4.04
C THR A 220 3.09 -2.33 -3.64
N GLU A 221 3.21 -2.07 -2.34
CA GLU A 221 3.98 -0.94 -1.81
C GLU A 221 4.73 -1.29 -0.52
N SER A 222 5.63 -0.39 -0.08
CA SER A 222 6.29 -0.47 1.22
C SER A 222 7.14 -1.74 1.35
N TYR A 223 6.90 -2.58 2.35
CA TYR A 223 7.48 -3.91 2.43
C TYR A 223 7.21 -4.78 1.18
N GLY A 224 6.34 -4.31 0.30
CA GLY A 224 6.15 -4.84 -1.04
C GLY A 224 7.40 -4.83 -1.91
N GLY A 225 8.42 -4.05 -1.57
CA GLY A 225 9.76 -4.14 -2.15
C GLY A 225 10.43 -5.49 -1.91
N HIS A 226 10.08 -6.18 -0.81
CA HIS A 226 10.41 -7.57 -0.55
C HIS A 226 9.43 -8.53 -1.25
N TYR A 227 8.13 -8.34 -1.03
CA TYR A 227 7.09 -9.24 -1.56
C TYR A 227 7.08 -9.28 -3.09
N GLY A 228 7.07 -8.12 -3.75
CA GLY A 228 6.93 -8.02 -5.20
C GLY A 228 7.92 -8.88 -5.97
N PRO A 229 9.23 -8.66 -5.82
CA PRO A 229 10.24 -9.44 -6.52
C PRO A 229 10.21 -10.93 -6.15
N VAL A 230 10.22 -11.23 -4.85
CA VAL A 230 10.37 -12.61 -4.36
C VAL A 230 9.16 -13.49 -4.69
N PHE A 231 7.93 -12.96 -4.53
CA PHE A 231 6.72 -13.73 -4.86
C PHE A 231 6.65 -14.01 -6.36
N ASN A 232 6.96 -13.03 -7.19
CA ASN A 232 6.86 -13.20 -8.63
C ASN A 232 8.00 -14.07 -9.21
N GLU A 233 9.21 -14.02 -8.65
CA GLU A 233 10.25 -15.02 -8.96
C GLU A 233 9.77 -16.44 -8.58
N TYR A 234 9.14 -16.58 -7.40
CA TYR A 234 8.58 -17.87 -6.98
C TYR A 234 7.51 -18.36 -7.97
N PHE A 235 6.62 -17.48 -8.47
CA PHE A 235 5.60 -17.84 -9.46
C PHE A 235 6.21 -18.33 -10.77
N LEU A 236 7.25 -17.66 -11.27
CA LEU A 236 8.00 -18.13 -12.45
C LEU A 236 8.61 -19.51 -12.20
N GLY A 237 9.17 -19.72 -11.01
CA GLY A 237 9.71 -21.01 -10.59
C GLY A 237 8.64 -22.12 -10.54
N GLN A 238 7.43 -21.83 -10.07
CA GLN A 238 6.31 -22.79 -10.08
C GLN A 238 5.81 -23.07 -11.52
N ASN A 239 5.74 -22.04 -12.36
CA ASN A 239 5.40 -22.18 -13.77
C ASN A 239 6.36 -23.14 -14.49
N ALA A 240 7.66 -23.05 -14.21
CA ALA A 240 8.70 -23.92 -14.80
C ALA A 240 8.55 -25.39 -14.40
N LYS A 241 8.01 -25.67 -13.21
CA LYS A 241 7.80 -27.04 -12.70
C LYS A 241 6.66 -27.79 -13.40
N ASN A 242 5.79 -27.11 -14.13
CA ASN A 242 4.60 -27.69 -14.79
C ASN A 242 3.77 -28.60 -13.87
N ILE A 243 3.41 -28.09 -12.70
CA ILE A 243 2.70 -28.85 -11.66
C ILE A 243 1.32 -29.26 -12.18
N THR A 244 1.01 -30.56 -12.10
CA THR A 244 -0.28 -31.09 -12.54
C THR A 244 -1.43 -30.47 -11.77
N GLY A 245 -2.45 -29.96 -12.48
CA GLY A 245 -3.63 -29.31 -11.88
C GLY A 245 -3.40 -27.85 -11.46
N ALA A 246 -2.18 -27.33 -11.58
CA ALA A 246 -1.91 -25.91 -11.38
C ALA A 246 -2.07 -25.10 -12.67
N HIS A 247 -2.47 -23.85 -12.52
CA HIS A 247 -2.52 -22.86 -13.58
C HIS A 247 -1.17 -22.12 -13.69
N LYS A 248 -0.69 -21.93 -14.91
CA LYS A 248 0.48 -21.06 -15.15
C LYS A 248 0.05 -19.61 -15.03
N ILE A 249 0.72 -18.86 -14.16
CA ILE A 249 0.51 -17.44 -13.99
C ILE A 249 1.23 -16.71 -15.12
N ASP A 250 0.45 -16.07 -16.00
CA ASP A 250 0.97 -15.30 -17.15
C ASP A 250 1.37 -13.88 -16.68
N LEU A 251 2.52 -13.82 -16.00
CA LEU A 251 3.01 -12.60 -15.36
C LEU A 251 3.55 -11.60 -16.39
N GLU A 252 2.96 -10.42 -16.45
CA GLU A 252 3.32 -9.35 -17.38
C GLU A 252 4.02 -8.18 -16.69
N ASN A 253 3.53 -7.76 -15.51
CA ASN A 253 4.03 -6.56 -14.83
C ASN A 253 4.17 -6.79 -13.32
N VAL A 254 5.22 -6.20 -12.73
CA VAL A 254 5.41 -6.03 -11.29
C VAL A 254 5.62 -4.54 -11.01
N LEU A 255 4.70 -3.96 -10.22
CA LEU A 255 4.68 -2.54 -9.90
C LEU A 255 4.85 -2.36 -8.39
N ILE A 256 5.81 -1.56 -7.97
CA ILE A 256 6.18 -1.44 -6.55
C ILE A 256 6.27 0.04 -6.19
N GLY A 257 5.32 0.49 -5.36
CA GLY A 257 5.27 1.83 -4.82
C GLY A 257 6.10 1.94 -3.55
N ASN A 258 6.89 2.99 -3.40
CA ASN A 258 7.66 3.31 -2.19
C ASN A 258 8.22 2.04 -1.50
N GLY A 259 8.96 1.22 -2.29
CA GLY A 259 9.35 -0.13 -1.90
C GLY A 259 10.57 -0.17 -1.00
N TRP A 260 10.54 -1.03 0.02
CA TRP A 260 11.69 -1.43 0.82
C TRP A 260 12.29 -2.72 0.28
N PHE A 261 13.50 -2.67 -0.28
CA PHE A 261 14.14 -3.76 -1.01
C PHE A 261 15.41 -4.28 -0.37
N ASP A 262 16.34 -3.36 -0.07
CA ASP A 262 17.69 -3.68 0.38
C ASP A 262 18.08 -2.71 1.50
N PRO A 263 18.16 -3.20 2.75
CA PRO A 263 18.48 -2.38 3.89
C PRO A 263 19.88 -1.75 3.81
N LEU A 264 20.86 -2.45 3.22
CA LEU A 264 22.22 -1.92 3.10
C LEU A 264 22.30 -0.67 2.20
N ILE A 265 21.40 -0.57 1.21
CA ILE A 265 21.26 0.60 0.34
C ILE A 265 20.37 1.65 1.04
N GLN A 266 19.20 1.23 1.53
CA GLN A 266 18.14 2.16 1.92
C GLN A 266 18.33 2.78 3.30
N TYR A 267 18.95 2.12 4.29
CA TYR A 267 19.32 2.77 5.55
C TYR A 267 20.27 3.96 5.35
N GLN A 268 21.17 3.91 4.38
CA GLN A 268 22.03 5.03 4.07
C GLN A 268 21.26 6.23 3.49
N ALA A 269 20.14 5.97 2.84
CA ALA A 269 19.31 7.01 2.25
C ALA A 269 18.57 7.85 3.30
N TYR A 270 18.25 7.33 4.48
CA TYR A 270 17.65 8.11 5.57
C TYR A 270 18.51 9.29 5.98
N TYR A 271 19.82 9.07 6.17
CA TYR A 271 20.75 10.15 6.47
C TYR A 271 20.83 11.17 5.33
N ASN A 272 20.97 10.68 4.09
CA ASN A 272 21.09 11.54 2.93
C ASN A 272 19.82 12.38 2.70
N TYR A 273 18.65 11.77 2.86
CA TYR A 273 17.36 12.44 2.71
C TYR A 273 17.13 13.52 3.77
N SER A 274 17.55 13.30 5.01
CA SER A 274 17.24 14.16 6.16
C SER A 274 18.31 15.21 6.44
N VAL A 275 19.58 14.92 6.16
CA VAL A 275 20.75 15.72 6.60
C VAL A 275 21.38 16.52 5.46
N PHE A 276 21.46 15.93 4.28
CA PHE A 276 21.87 16.66 3.08
C PHE A 276 20.65 17.29 2.42
N PRO A 277 20.84 18.34 1.59
CA PRO A 277 19.75 18.92 0.82
C PRO A 277 19.30 17.94 -0.28
N GLY A 278 19.03 16.69 0.09
CA GLY A 278 18.59 15.61 -0.79
C GLY A 278 17.08 15.49 -0.89
N ASN A 279 16.32 15.91 0.14
CA ASN A 279 14.86 15.92 0.06
C ASN A 279 14.36 17.06 -0.83
N THR A 280 13.19 16.87 -1.40
CA THR A 280 12.53 17.80 -2.34
C THR A 280 12.20 19.16 -1.71
N TYR A 281 12.05 19.20 -0.39
CA TYR A 281 11.42 20.30 0.35
C TYR A 281 12.40 21.24 1.04
N ASP A 282 13.70 21.05 0.85
CA ASP A 282 14.75 21.86 1.48
C ASP A 282 14.64 21.92 3.03
N TYR A 283 14.08 20.87 3.63
CA TYR A 283 13.83 20.78 5.06
C TYR A 283 14.97 20.04 5.78
N ASP A 284 15.75 20.80 6.54
CA ASP A 284 16.87 20.30 7.36
C ASP A 284 16.83 20.95 8.76
N PRO A 285 16.01 20.41 9.66
CA PRO A 285 15.83 21.02 10.99
C PRO A 285 16.84 20.54 12.04
N TYR A 286 17.77 19.65 11.70
CA TYR A 286 18.64 18.99 12.65
C TYR A 286 19.91 19.79 12.94
N ASN A 287 20.26 19.90 14.24
CA ASN A 287 21.51 20.53 14.64
C ASN A 287 22.73 19.61 14.42
N ALA A 288 23.93 20.19 14.48
CA ALA A 288 25.16 19.45 14.21
C ALA A 288 25.39 18.23 15.12
N SER A 289 24.90 18.25 16.37
CA SER A 289 25.04 17.12 17.30
C SER A 289 24.18 15.95 16.87
N VAL A 290 22.90 16.20 16.48
CA VAL A 290 21.99 15.16 15.98
C VAL A 290 22.52 14.57 14.69
N LYS A 291 22.98 15.40 13.75
CA LYS A 291 23.61 14.94 12.50
C LYS A 291 24.82 14.04 12.74
N ALA A 292 25.69 14.42 13.67
CA ALA A 292 26.86 13.63 14.03
C ALA A 292 26.48 12.31 14.70
N GLN A 293 25.47 12.31 15.58
CA GLN A 293 24.94 11.07 16.18
C GLN A 293 24.36 10.14 15.11
N TRP A 294 23.52 10.66 14.22
CA TRP A 294 22.91 9.88 13.12
C TRP A 294 23.97 9.24 12.22
N TYR A 295 24.96 10.04 11.82
CA TYR A 295 26.08 9.54 11.03
C TYR A 295 26.86 8.42 11.76
N ASN A 296 27.12 8.59 13.07
CA ASN A 296 27.80 7.57 13.87
C ASN A 296 26.95 6.31 14.03
N ASN A 297 25.64 6.44 14.27
CA ASN A 297 24.75 5.28 14.40
C ASN A 297 24.67 4.47 13.08
N LEU A 298 24.76 5.17 11.95
CA LEU A 298 24.76 4.54 10.64
C LEU A 298 26.12 3.91 10.30
N TYR A 299 27.22 4.68 10.41
CA TYR A 299 28.56 4.30 9.88
C TYR A 299 29.61 4.01 10.96
N GLY A 300 29.33 4.23 12.23
CA GLY A 300 30.27 3.91 13.31
C GLY A 300 30.58 2.42 13.36
N ALA A 301 31.81 2.07 13.74
CA ALA A 301 32.26 0.68 13.79
C ALA A 301 31.34 -0.17 14.69
N GLY A 302 30.81 -1.24 14.14
CA GLY A 302 29.87 -2.15 14.79
C GLY A 302 28.42 -1.66 14.85
N ASN A 303 28.09 -0.54 14.21
CA ASN A 303 26.74 0.03 14.14
C ASN A 303 25.97 -0.46 12.90
N CYS A 304 24.88 0.23 12.51
CA CYS A 304 23.88 -0.25 11.57
C CYS A 304 24.46 -0.91 10.31
N VAL A 305 25.27 -0.20 9.51
CA VAL A 305 25.86 -0.74 8.28
C VAL A 305 26.72 -1.99 8.53
N ASP A 306 27.48 -2.02 9.60
CA ASP A 306 28.31 -3.18 9.93
C ASP A 306 27.46 -4.35 10.43
N MET A 307 26.38 -4.09 11.17
CA MET A 307 25.43 -5.10 11.65
C MET A 307 24.64 -5.71 10.49
N THR A 308 24.17 -4.89 9.56
CA THR A 308 23.48 -5.35 8.33
C THR A 308 24.42 -6.21 7.46
N LYS A 309 25.67 -5.78 7.27
CA LYS A 309 26.68 -6.64 6.59
C LYS A 309 26.91 -7.97 7.29
N GLN A 310 26.87 -7.99 8.62
CA GLN A 310 26.98 -9.22 9.38
C GLN A 310 25.74 -10.11 9.20
N CYS A 311 24.54 -9.51 9.16
CA CYS A 311 23.31 -10.23 8.81
C CYS A 311 23.43 -10.88 7.43
N TYR A 312 23.84 -10.13 6.40
CA TYR A 312 24.04 -10.66 5.04
C TYR A 312 25.02 -11.82 5.00
N ALA A 313 26.13 -11.69 5.73
CA ALA A 313 27.18 -12.71 5.75
C ALA A 313 26.78 -14.03 6.44
N THR A 314 25.91 -13.96 7.45
CA THR A 314 25.55 -15.13 8.27
C THR A 314 24.17 -15.69 7.93
N GLY A 315 23.21 -14.86 7.58
CA GLY A 315 21.82 -15.23 7.42
C GLY A 315 21.14 -15.72 8.70
N GLU A 316 21.79 -15.56 9.88
CA GLU A 316 21.26 -16.03 11.15
C GLU A 316 20.17 -15.09 11.71
N ASN A 317 19.00 -15.64 12.04
CA ASN A 317 17.86 -14.85 12.52
C ASN A 317 18.22 -13.91 13.68
N ALA A 318 18.95 -14.41 14.69
CA ALA A 318 19.33 -13.61 15.84
C ALA A 318 20.32 -12.47 15.51
N VAL A 319 21.11 -12.61 14.44
CA VAL A 319 22.02 -11.57 13.95
C VAL A 319 21.21 -10.52 13.19
N CYS A 320 20.37 -10.98 12.26
CA CYS A 320 19.52 -10.10 11.44
C CYS A 320 18.51 -9.32 12.28
N SER A 321 17.81 -9.98 13.22
CA SER A 321 16.87 -9.30 14.13
C SER A 321 17.56 -8.26 15.04
N ARG A 322 18.82 -8.45 15.42
CA ARG A 322 19.56 -7.40 16.16
C ARG A 322 19.94 -6.23 15.27
N ALA A 323 20.33 -6.48 14.02
CA ALA A 323 20.65 -5.43 13.06
C ALA A 323 19.40 -4.60 12.77
N ASP A 324 18.29 -5.25 12.43
CA ASP A 324 16.97 -4.66 12.22
C ASP A 324 16.54 -3.75 13.38
N ASN A 325 16.48 -4.30 14.61
CA ASN A 325 16.12 -3.51 15.80
C ASN A 325 17.05 -2.31 16.03
N PHE A 326 18.35 -2.45 15.80
CA PHE A 326 19.30 -1.35 15.97
C PHE A 326 19.11 -0.29 14.88
N CYS A 327 19.05 -0.69 13.63
CA CYS A 327 18.94 0.24 12.51
C CYS A 327 17.61 1.00 12.55
N ALA A 328 16.50 0.31 12.84
CA ALA A 328 15.21 0.95 13.02
C ALA A 328 15.24 1.96 14.19
N SER A 329 15.68 1.57 15.39
CA SER A 329 15.64 2.46 16.56
C SER A 329 16.64 3.61 16.50
N GLU A 330 17.85 3.38 15.96
CA GLU A 330 18.98 4.30 16.06
C GLU A 330 19.25 5.10 14.78
N VAL A 331 18.66 4.69 13.65
CA VAL A 331 18.82 5.38 12.36
C VAL A 331 17.47 5.91 11.87
N GLU A 332 16.50 5.04 11.63
CA GLU A 332 15.20 5.40 11.08
C GLU A 332 14.38 6.28 12.03
N ASN A 333 14.12 5.80 13.24
CA ASN A 333 13.31 6.52 14.24
C ASN A 333 13.93 7.83 14.78
N LEU A 334 15.18 8.14 14.44
CA LEU A 334 15.74 9.46 14.78
C LEU A 334 14.97 10.62 14.13
N TYR A 335 14.32 10.37 13.01
CA TYR A 335 13.46 11.34 12.37
C TYR A 335 12.29 11.74 13.27
N ASP A 336 11.52 10.79 13.78
CA ASP A 336 10.32 11.00 14.57
C ASP A 336 10.61 11.58 15.95
N ILE A 337 11.61 11.01 16.62
CA ILE A 337 12.00 11.43 17.99
C ILE A 337 12.28 12.93 18.07
N TYR A 338 12.86 13.51 17.02
CA TYR A 338 13.30 14.90 17.08
C TYR A 338 12.30 15.91 16.53
N ARG A 339 11.26 15.49 15.75
CA ARG A 339 10.44 16.49 15.05
C ARG A 339 8.94 16.26 15.06
N GLY A 340 8.46 15.06 15.38
CA GLY A 340 7.02 14.77 15.39
C GLY A 340 6.37 14.98 14.01
N ARG A 341 7.13 14.73 12.94
CA ARG A 341 6.60 14.72 11.57
C ARG A 341 6.17 13.32 11.21
N ASP A 342 5.22 13.24 10.29
CA ASP A 342 4.83 11.96 9.72
C ASP A 342 5.98 11.36 8.90
N GLU A 343 6.28 10.09 9.13
CA GLU A 343 7.32 9.38 8.40
C GLU A 343 6.88 9.02 6.97
N TYR A 344 5.57 8.95 6.75
CA TYR A 344 4.97 8.63 5.44
C TYR A 344 4.71 9.88 4.59
N ASP A 345 4.67 11.07 5.19
CA ASP A 345 4.72 12.37 4.47
C ASP A 345 5.44 13.44 5.30
N MET A 346 6.69 13.69 4.97
CA MET A 346 7.52 14.64 5.71
C MET A 346 6.99 16.09 5.71
N ARG A 347 6.01 16.41 4.89
CA ARG A 347 5.37 17.73 4.88
C ARG A 347 4.43 17.91 6.06
N GLU A 348 3.95 16.84 6.67
CA GLU A 348 2.91 16.82 7.68
C GLU A 348 3.44 16.63 9.10
N LEU A 349 2.64 17.04 10.10
CA LEU A 349 2.97 16.89 11.52
C LEU A 349 2.04 15.84 12.15
N THR A 350 2.61 14.94 12.94
CA THR A 350 1.84 13.95 13.69
C THR A 350 1.16 14.58 14.94
N PRO A 351 -0.12 14.28 15.22
CA PRO A 351 -1.03 13.48 14.38
C PRO A 351 -1.57 14.29 13.19
N ASP A 352 -1.61 13.67 12.03
CA ASP A 352 -2.24 14.23 10.84
C ASP A 352 -3.49 13.41 10.46
N PRO A 353 -4.43 13.98 9.67
CA PRO A 353 -5.65 13.30 9.28
C PRO A 353 -5.52 12.47 7.98
N PHE A 354 -4.33 12.38 7.39
CA PHE A 354 -4.13 11.77 6.06
C PHE A 354 -3.16 10.58 6.09
N PRO A 355 -3.43 9.57 5.23
CA PRO A 355 -4.69 9.26 4.57
C PRO A 355 -5.81 8.91 5.55
N TYR A 356 -7.08 9.08 5.13
CA TYR A 356 -8.23 8.87 6.03
C TYR A 356 -8.42 7.41 6.41
N ASP A 357 -8.63 7.11 7.68
CA ASP A 357 -8.78 5.76 8.24
C ASP A 357 -10.23 5.34 8.57
N PHE A 358 -11.23 6.12 8.15
CA PHE A 358 -12.65 5.82 8.44
C PHE A 358 -13.10 4.43 7.96
N PHE A 359 -12.41 3.87 6.98
CA PHE A 359 -12.66 2.53 6.48
C PHE A 359 -12.48 1.45 7.56
N ALA A 360 -11.56 1.62 8.51
CA ALA A 360 -11.33 0.66 9.58
C ALA A 360 -12.56 0.49 10.47
N GLN A 361 -13.25 1.60 10.79
CA GLN A 361 -14.51 1.56 11.51
C GLN A 361 -15.65 1.01 10.62
N TYR A 362 -15.69 1.39 9.34
CA TYR A 362 -16.68 0.90 8.38
C TYR A 362 -16.64 -0.63 8.24
N LEU A 363 -15.45 -1.20 8.08
CA LEU A 363 -15.22 -2.65 7.95
C LEU A 363 -15.60 -3.43 9.22
N ASN A 364 -15.64 -2.77 10.37
CA ASN A 364 -16.10 -3.36 11.63
C ASN A 364 -17.60 -3.22 11.88
N THR A 365 -18.38 -2.69 10.91
CA THR A 365 -19.83 -2.69 11.05
C THR A 365 -20.44 -4.06 10.72
N PRO A 366 -21.51 -4.50 11.44
CA PRO A 366 -22.18 -5.78 11.18
C PRO A 366 -22.65 -5.96 9.74
N THR A 367 -23.10 -4.88 9.14
CA THR A 367 -23.59 -4.87 7.75
C THR A 367 -22.50 -5.22 6.77
N VAL A 368 -21.34 -4.60 6.90
CA VAL A 368 -20.20 -4.83 6.00
C VAL A 368 -19.60 -6.22 6.22
N GLN A 369 -19.35 -6.59 7.47
CA GLN A 369 -18.82 -7.92 7.82
C GLN A 369 -19.69 -9.05 7.25
N LYS A 370 -21.01 -8.95 7.41
CA LYS A 370 -21.95 -9.91 6.82
C LYS A 370 -21.91 -9.88 5.29
N ALA A 371 -21.85 -8.69 4.69
CA ALA A 371 -21.85 -8.52 3.23
C ALA A 371 -20.63 -9.17 2.56
N ILE A 372 -19.46 -9.02 3.17
CA ILE A 372 -18.20 -9.58 2.65
C ILE A 372 -17.92 -11.02 3.15
N GLY A 373 -18.72 -11.55 4.06
CA GLY A 373 -18.52 -12.89 4.63
C GLY A 373 -17.31 -12.98 5.56
N ALA A 374 -17.01 -11.90 6.29
CA ALA A 374 -15.94 -11.88 7.28
C ALA A 374 -16.19 -12.88 8.42
N TYR A 375 -15.10 -13.47 8.93
CA TYR A 375 -15.15 -14.37 10.10
C TYR A 375 -14.43 -13.77 11.33
N GLN A 376 -13.89 -12.58 11.20
CA GLN A 376 -13.27 -11.86 12.33
C GLN A 376 -13.47 -10.36 12.19
N ASN A 377 -13.18 -9.64 13.28
CA ASN A 377 -13.09 -8.19 13.26
C ASN A 377 -11.85 -7.75 12.47
N PHE A 378 -11.98 -6.62 11.80
CA PHE A 378 -10.92 -6.03 11.02
C PHE A 378 -9.85 -5.39 11.91
N SER A 379 -8.59 -5.55 11.51
CA SER A 379 -7.44 -4.80 12.00
C SER A 379 -6.62 -4.32 10.81
N THR A 380 -6.19 -3.06 10.82
CA THR A 380 -5.32 -2.49 9.78
C THR A 380 -3.95 -3.14 9.75
N SER A 381 -3.45 -3.58 10.90
CA SER A 381 -2.16 -4.26 11.04
C SER A 381 -2.24 -5.45 11.98
N SER A 382 -1.27 -6.36 11.88
CA SER A 382 -1.14 -7.58 12.68
C SER A 382 0.17 -7.59 13.47
N GLY A 383 0.09 -7.34 14.78
CA GLY A 383 1.26 -7.45 15.67
C GLY A 383 1.86 -8.86 15.72
N THR A 384 1.06 -9.91 15.45
CA THR A 384 1.55 -11.29 15.36
C THR A 384 2.47 -11.47 14.15
N VAL A 385 2.09 -10.94 12.99
CA VAL A 385 2.89 -11.01 11.76
C VAL A 385 4.14 -10.16 11.87
N SER A 386 4.00 -8.90 12.32
CA SER A 386 5.15 -8.02 12.59
C SER A 386 6.17 -8.69 13.53
N SER A 387 5.69 -9.31 14.63
CA SER A 387 6.57 -10.06 15.53
C SER A 387 7.21 -11.29 14.87
N ALA A 388 6.49 -11.99 13.98
CA ALA A 388 7.04 -13.17 13.30
C ALA A 388 8.21 -12.79 12.38
N PHE A 389 8.06 -11.72 11.61
CA PHE A 389 9.10 -11.21 10.71
C PHE A 389 10.26 -10.54 11.48
N GLY A 390 9.97 -9.70 12.48
CA GLY A 390 10.99 -9.07 13.32
C GLY A 390 11.85 -10.09 14.09
N ASN A 391 11.27 -11.24 14.51
CA ASN A 391 12.02 -12.33 15.15
C ASN A 391 13.06 -12.99 14.21
N THR A 392 12.88 -12.88 12.91
CA THR A 392 13.85 -13.36 11.91
C THR A 392 14.75 -12.25 11.38
N GLY A 393 14.37 -10.97 11.61
CA GLY A 393 15.03 -9.82 11.01
C GLY A 393 14.94 -9.86 9.49
N ASP A 394 13.76 -10.16 8.96
CA ASP A 394 13.54 -10.27 7.51
C ASP A 394 13.72 -8.92 6.81
N ASP A 395 13.40 -7.82 7.50
CA ASP A 395 13.59 -6.45 7.05
C ASP A 395 15.07 -6.10 6.77
N ASP A 396 15.97 -6.62 7.61
CA ASP A 396 17.42 -6.33 7.51
C ASP A 396 18.19 -7.44 6.77
N ARG A 397 17.47 -8.45 6.26
CA ARG A 397 18.04 -9.61 5.58
C ARG A 397 18.27 -9.33 4.09
N GLU A 398 19.35 -9.86 3.54
CA GLU A 398 19.50 -9.96 2.09
C GLU A 398 18.50 -11.01 1.57
N SER A 399 17.37 -10.53 1.07
CA SER A 399 16.23 -11.35 0.64
C SER A 399 16.26 -11.71 -0.86
N GLY A 400 17.31 -11.34 -1.59
CA GLY A 400 17.46 -11.60 -3.01
C GLY A 400 16.55 -10.74 -3.90
N THR A 401 16.01 -9.66 -3.39
CA THR A 401 15.03 -8.79 -4.06
C THR A 401 15.55 -8.20 -5.37
N ILE A 402 16.79 -7.68 -5.35
CA ILE A 402 17.45 -7.09 -6.53
C ILE A 402 17.68 -8.16 -7.61
N GLU A 403 18.20 -9.33 -7.22
CA GLU A 403 18.41 -10.43 -8.15
C GLU A 403 17.09 -10.99 -8.70
N ALA A 404 16.03 -11.01 -7.89
CA ALA A 404 14.70 -11.37 -8.34
C ALA A 404 14.18 -10.39 -9.41
N CYS A 405 14.38 -9.07 -9.22
CA CYS A 405 14.05 -8.07 -10.24
C CYS A 405 14.80 -8.32 -11.56
N ARG A 406 16.12 -8.63 -11.49
CA ARG A 406 16.91 -9.00 -12.68
C ARG A 406 16.35 -10.21 -13.41
N LYS A 407 15.93 -11.25 -12.67
CA LYS A 407 15.34 -12.48 -13.21
C LYS A 407 13.96 -12.21 -13.85
N LEU A 408 13.14 -11.37 -13.23
CA LEU A 408 11.85 -10.96 -13.79
C LEU A 408 12.05 -10.24 -15.12
N LEU A 409 12.95 -9.27 -15.18
CA LEU A 409 13.29 -8.56 -16.42
C LEU A 409 13.84 -9.51 -17.50
N ALA A 410 14.71 -10.45 -17.13
CA ALA A 410 15.23 -11.46 -18.04
C ALA A 410 14.15 -12.42 -18.56
N ALA A 411 13.08 -12.65 -17.80
CA ALA A 411 11.91 -13.42 -18.21
C ALA A 411 10.92 -12.62 -19.08
N GLY A 412 11.19 -11.33 -19.33
CA GLY A 412 10.31 -10.47 -20.13
C GLY A 412 9.20 -9.79 -19.33
N VAL A 413 9.26 -9.83 -18.01
CA VAL A 413 8.32 -9.15 -17.12
C VAL A 413 8.73 -7.69 -16.96
N GLN A 414 7.79 -6.76 -17.08
CA GLN A 414 8.05 -5.34 -16.81
C GLN A 414 8.13 -5.12 -15.29
N VAL A 415 9.12 -4.34 -14.85
CA VAL A 415 9.30 -3.94 -13.46
C VAL A 415 9.27 -2.41 -13.38
N MET A 416 8.33 -1.87 -12.62
CA MET A 416 8.22 -0.44 -12.36
C MET A 416 8.36 -0.17 -10.86
N LEU A 417 9.34 0.63 -10.47
CA LEU A 417 9.49 1.18 -9.14
C LEU A 417 9.00 2.62 -9.18
N TYR A 418 8.03 2.99 -8.33
CA TYR A 418 7.51 4.35 -8.26
C TYR A 418 7.50 4.85 -6.81
N TYR A 419 7.90 6.11 -6.61
CA TYR A 419 8.14 6.68 -5.28
C TYR A 419 7.53 8.07 -5.17
N GLY A 420 6.72 8.31 -4.16
CA GLY A 420 6.36 9.64 -3.70
C GLY A 420 7.57 10.31 -3.05
N ASP A 421 7.82 11.58 -3.38
CA ASP A 421 9.06 12.23 -2.99
C ASP A 421 9.00 12.93 -1.62
N ALA A 422 7.84 12.90 -0.97
CA ALA A 422 7.63 13.35 0.41
C ALA A 422 7.73 12.21 1.45
N ASP A 423 7.76 10.96 1.02
CA ASP A 423 7.94 9.82 1.89
C ASP A 423 9.36 9.78 2.46
N TYR A 424 9.47 9.73 3.80
CA TYR A 424 10.74 9.50 4.47
C TYR A 424 10.99 8.01 4.70
N ASN A 425 9.98 7.25 5.11
CA ASN A 425 10.09 5.85 5.50
C ASN A 425 10.68 4.99 4.37
N CYS A 426 10.10 5.05 3.17
CA CYS A 426 10.67 4.40 1.99
C CYS A 426 11.05 5.45 0.94
N ASN A 427 12.01 6.32 1.28
CA ASN A 427 12.28 7.49 0.46
C ASN A 427 12.84 7.18 -0.93
N TRP A 428 12.53 8.06 -1.88
CA TRP A 428 12.89 7.92 -3.28
C TRP A 428 14.41 7.88 -3.55
N LEU A 429 15.25 8.42 -2.64
CA LEU A 429 16.71 8.33 -2.79
C LEU A 429 17.18 6.88 -2.59
N GLY A 430 16.62 6.18 -1.59
CA GLY A 430 16.85 4.77 -1.40
C GLY A 430 16.37 3.94 -2.58
N GLY A 431 15.16 4.23 -3.06
CA GLY A 431 14.60 3.58 -4.25
C GLY A 431 15.42 3.80 -5.51
N GLN A 432 15.96 5.01 -5.70
CA GLN A 432 16.89 5.28 -6.80
C GLN A 432 18.18 4.46 -6.67
N GLY A 433 18.73 4.34 -5.46
CA GLY A 433 19.90 3.49 -5.21
C GLY A 433 19.63 2.02 -5.56
N VAL A 434 18.46 1.50 -5.19
CA VAL A 434 18.00 0.15 -5.58
C VAL A 434 17.87 0.03 -7.10
N ALA A 435 17.28 1.01 -7.78
CA ALA A 435 17.14 1.01 -9.24
C ALA A 435 18.50 1.02 -9.96
N GLU A 436 19.47 1.75 -9.42
CA GLU A 436 20.84 1.76 -9.93
C GLU A 436 21.54 0.42 -9.71
N GLU A 437 21.32 -0.23 -8.55
CA GLU A 437 21.88 -1.55 -8.26
C GLU A 437 21.25 -2.66 -9.09
N ILE A 438 19.95 -2.59 -9.41
CA ILE A 438 19.32 -3.53 -10.37
C ILE A 438 20.04 -3.50 -11.71
N ASP A 439 20.55 -2.36 -12.13
CA ASP A 439 21.34 -2.13 -13.35
C ASP A 439 20.75 -2.84 -14.58
N ALA A 440 19.45 -2.60 -14.82
CA ALA A 440 18.76 -3.15 -15.98
C ALA A 440 19.47 -2.76 -17.29
N PRO A 441 19.45 -3.59 -18.34
CA PRO A 441 20.16 -3.33 -19.60
C PRO A 441 19.87 -1.92 -20.15
N GLY A 442 20.92 -1.09 -20.26
CA GLY A 442 20.87 0.29 -20.76
C GLY A 442 20.38 1.34 -19.76
N TYR A 443 20.00 0.96 -18.55
CA TYR A 443 19.47 1.89 -17.54
C TYR A 443 20.49 2.96 -17.11
N SER A 444 21.75 2.59 -16.95
CA SER A 444 22.83 3.54 -16.59
C SER A 444 23.02 4.67 -17.61
N THR A 445 22.59 4.49 -18.86
CA THR A 445 22.65 5.49 -19.94
C THR A 445 21.32 6.16 -20.26
N ALA A 446 20.25 5.78 -19.59
CA ALA A 446 18.95 6.47 -19.66
C ALA A 446 18.99 7.77 -18.83
N GLY A 447 18.13 8.71 -19.15
CA GLY A 447 17.99 9.98 -18.42
C GLY A 447 16.58 10.22 -17.92
N PHE A 448 16.42 11.04 -16.88
CA PHE A 448 15.13 11.46 -16.37
C PHE A 448 14.41 12.39 -17.34
N VAL A 449 13.14 12.12 -17.59
CA VAL A 449 12.22 12.96 -18.36
C VAL A 449 10.95 13.19 -17.55
N ASN A 450 10.25 14.28 -17.81
CA ASN A 450 8.99 14.60 -17.14
C ASN A 450 7.88 13.61 -17.55
N ILE A 451 7.01 13.30 -16.60
CA ILE A 451 5.77 12.55 -16.84
C ILE A 451 4.69 13.57 -17.19
N SER A 452 4.11 13.41 -18.37
CA SER A 452 2.98 14.23 -18.83
C SER A 452 1.69 13.45 -18.65
N THR A 453 0.72 14.04 -17.96
CA THR A 453 -0.61 13.48 -17.72
C THR A 453 -1.69 14.23 -18.49
N SER A 454 -2.89 13.70 -18.54
CA SER A 454 -4.01 14.23 -19.32
C SER A 454 -4.47 15.63 -18.91
N ASP A 455 -4.12 16.09 -17.71
CA ASP A 455 -4.35 17.45 -17.22
C ASP A 455 -3.28 18.46 -17.67
N ASN A 456 -2.23 18.00 -18.37
CA ASN A 456 -1.07 18.76 -18.80
C ASN A 456 -0.20 19.34 -17.66
N ILE A 457 -0.24 18.71 -16.49
CA ILE A 457 0.63 19.00 -15.35
C ILE A 457 1.78 17.98 -15.34
N VAL A 458 2.96 18.42 -14.90
CA VAL A 458 4.09 17.52 -14.65
C VAL A 458 4.00 17.04 -13.21
N HIS A 459 3.63 15.77 -13.02
CA HIS A 459 3.50 15.16 -11.69
C HIS A 459 4.74 14.41 -11.24
N GLY A 460 5.77 14.33 -12.05
CA GLY A 460 6.97 13.59 -11.70
C GLY A 460 7.95 13.45 -12.85
N GLN A 461 8.96 12.61 -12.62
CA GLN A 461 9.96 12.23 -13.61
C GLN A 461 10.14 10.71 -13.64
N VAL A 462 10.45 10.19 -14.80
CA VAL A 462 10.77 8.78 -15.01
C VAL A 462 12.12 8.62 -15.70
N LYS A 463 12.88 7.61 -15.28
CA LYS A 463 14.05 7.06 -15.95
C LYS A 463 13.72 5.63 -16.34
N GLN A 464 13.61 5.37 -17.65
CA GLN A 464 13.17 4.08 -18.17
C GLN A 464 14.15 3.53 -19.21
N SER A 465 14.40 2.23 -19.14
CA SER A 465 15.15 1.48 -20.16
C SER A 465 14.49 0.13 -20.38
N GLY A 466 14.01 -0.12 -21.59
CA GLY A 466 13.26 -1.34 -21.89
C GLY A 466 12.10 -1.51 -20.92
N LEU A 467 11.99 -2.69 -20.34
CA LEU A 467 10.93 -3.07 -19.39
C LEU A 467 11.17 -2.61 -17.94
N PHE A 468 12.23 -1.86 -17.67
CA PHE A 468 12.53 -1.35 -16.33
C PHE A 468 12.33 0.16 -16.26
N SER A 469 11.62 0.63 -15.23
CA SER A 469 11.44 2.06 -14.98
C SER A 469 11.53 2.39 -13.49
N PHE A 470 12.18 3.52 -13.19
CA PHE A 470 12.15 4.20 -11.90
C PHE A 470 11.39 5.52 -12.06
N VAL A 471 10.38 5.71 -11.23
CA VAL A 471 9.46 6.84 -11.29
C VAL A 471 9.52 7.61 -9.98
N ARG A 472 9.77 8.92 -10.04
CA ARG A 472 9.66 9.82 -8.90
C ARG A 472 8.42 10.68 -9.08
N ILE A 473 7.45 10.55 -8.18
CA ILE A 473 6.20 11.33 -8.16
C ILE A 473 6.36 12.48 -7.18
N TYR A 474 6.06 13.68 -7.64
CA TYR A 474 6.21 14.92 -6.87
C TYR A 474 5.04 15.13 -5.92
N GLU A 475 5.32 15.80 -4.79
CA GLU A 475 4.33 16.20 -3.81
C GLU A 475 3.43 15.03 -3.36
N SER A 476 4.04 13.89 -3.12
CA SER A 476 3.37 12.67 -2.73
C SER A 476 4.09 12.02 -1.56
N GLY A 477 3.35 11.64 -0.54
CA GLY A 477 3.81 10.75 0.52
C GLY A 477 3.89 9.30 0.05
N HIS A 478 3.86 8.39 1.02
CA HIS A 478 4.01 6.94 0.85
C HIS A 478 2.94 6.33 -0.08
N GLU A 479 1.68 6.66 0.18
CA GLU A 479 0.52 6.20 -0.59
C GLU A 479 0.32 7.06 -1.84
N VAL A 480 1.14 6.83 -2.87
CA VAL A 480 1.13 7.62 -4.12
C VAL A 480 -0.27 7.76 -4.74
N PRO A 481 -1.10 6.70 -4.79
CA PRO A 481 -2.45 6.83 -5.35
C PRO A 481 -3.38 7.75 -4.55
N PHE A 482 -3.15 7.94 -3.25
CA PHE A 482 -3.90 8.89 -2.44
C PHE A 482 -3.54 10.33 -2.80
N TYR A 483 -2.25 10.65 -2.82
CA TYR A 483 -1.78 12.02 -3.05
C TYR A 483 -1.85 12.44 -4.52
N GLN A 484 -1.54 11.53 -5.45
CA GLN A 484 -1.47 11.79 -6.90
C GLN A 484 -2.33 10.79 -7.71
N PRO A 485 -3.65 10.74 -7.49
CA PRO A 485 -4.50 9.67 -8.02
C PRO A 485 -4.57 9.63 -9.55
N LEU A 486 -4.57 10.78 -10.25
CA LEU A 486 -4.56 10.83 -11.71
C LEU A 486 -3.24 10.29 -12.28
N ALA A 487 -2.12 10.78 -11.74
CA ALA A 487 -0.80 10.33 -12.20
C ALA A 487 -0.61 8.83 -11.94
N SER A 488 -1.03 8.36 -10.77
CA SER A 488 -1.00 6.95 -10.40
C SER A 488 -1.79 6.07 -11.38
N LEU A 489 -3.03 6.44 -11.70
CA LEU A 489 -3.85 5.71 -12.66
C LEU A 489 -3.21 5.70 -14.05
N GLU A 490 -2.72 6.85 -14.53
CA GLU A 490 -2.15 6.93 -15.88
C GLU A 490 -0.84 6.14 -16.02
N ILE A 491 0.07 6.18 -15.03
CA ILE A 491 1.29 5.34 -15.10
C ILE A 491 0.96 3.86 -15.00
N PHE A 492 -0.05 3.48 -14.21
CA PHE A 492 -0.56 2.11 -14.16
C PHE A 492 -1.10 1.67 -15.53
N GLU A 493 -1.97 2.45 -16.17
CA GLU A 493 -2.47 2.16 -17.52
C GLU A 493 -1.35 2.03 -18.56
N ARG A 494 -0.34 2.88 -18.49
CA ARG A 494 0.83 2.84 -19.38
C ARG A 494 1.64 1.56 -19.19
N ALA A 495 1.81 1.13 -17.94
CA ALA A 495 2.46 -0.14 -17.62
C ALA A 495 1.67 -1.32 -18.21
N LEU A 496 0.35 -1.40 -17.98
CA LEU A 496 -0.50 -2.46 -18.54
C LEU A 496 -0.45 -2.52 -20.08
N LYS A 497 -0.33 -1.37 -20.72
CA LYS A 497 -0.24 -1.24 -22.18
C LYS A 497 1.16 -1.47 -22.72
N GLN A 498 2.16 -1.64 -21.85
CA GLN A 498 3.60 -1.70 -22.16
C GLN A 498 4.04 -0.56 -23.11
N VAL A 499 3.63 0.64 -22.77
CA VAL A 499 4.08 1.89 -23.40
C VAL A 499 5.00 2.66 -22.47
N ASP A 500 5.67 3.69 -22.98
CA ASP A 500 6.55 4.52 -22.19
C ASP A 500 5.78 5.21 -21.04
N ILE A 501 6.41 5.24 -19.88
CA ILE A 501 5.77 5.80 -18.67
C ILE A 501 5.72 7.33 -18.72
N ALA A 502 6.58 7.97 -19.49
CA ALA A 502 6.65 9.43 -19.60
C ALA A 502 5.41 10.03 -20.29
N SER A 503 5.01 9.48 -21.43
CA SER A 503 3.92 10.05 -22.25
C SER A 503 2.81 9.05 -22.59
N GLY A 504 3.13 7.76 -22.61
CA GLY A 504 2.21 6.72 -23.10
C GLY A 504 2.10 6.62 -24.62
N GLU A 505 2.95 7.34 -25.37
CA GLU A 505 2.85 7.43 -26.84
C GLU A 505 3.66 6.34 -27.57
N CYS A 506 4.75 5.86 -26.94
CA CYS A 506 5.70 4.95 -27.58
C CYS A 506 5.59 3.54 -26.99
N LYS A 507 5.51 2.51 -27.84
CA LYS A 507 5.66 1.13 -27.40
C LYS A 507 7.06 0.87 -26.86
N VAL A 508 7.14 0.23 -25.70
CA VAL A 508 8.42 -0.19 -25.12
C VAL A 508 8.98 -1.40 -25.88
N HIS A 509 10.27 -1.38 -26.11
CA HIS A 509 11.04 -2.48 -26.71
C HIS A 509 12.43 -2.54 -26.09
N ALA A 510 13.20 -3.60 -26.30
CA ALA A 510 14.50 -3.81 -25.68
C ALA A 510 15.53 -2.66 -25.89
N GLY A 511 15.40 -1.88 -26.96
CA GLY A 511 16.24 -0.72 -27.24
C GLY A 511 15.65 0.63 -26.80
N TYR A 512 14.45 0.65 -26.22
CA TYR A 512 13.83 1.88 -25.75
C TYR A 512 14.58 2.42 -24.52
N LYS A 513 14.83 3.71 -24.46
CA LYS A 513 15.27 4.40 -23.26
C LYS A 513 14.87 5.86 -23.29
N THR A 514 14.63 6.42 -22.13
CA THR A 514 14.41 7.85 -21.95
C THR A 514 15.71 8.63 -22.18
N VAL A 515 15.62 9.80 -22.80
CA VAL A 515 16.75 10.69 -23.07
C VAL A 515 16.49 12.01 -22.37
N GLY A 516 17.19 12.27 -21.29
CA GLY A 516 16.99 13.44 -20.45
C GLY A 516 18.18 13.71 -19.53
N THR A 517 17.92 14.26 -18.34
CA THR A 517 18.97 14.58 -17.36
C THR A 517 19.46 13.31 -16.65
N PRO A 518 20.76 13.21 -16.32
CA PRO A 518 21.28 12.02 -15.63
C PRO A 518 20.73 11.86 -14.19
N THR A 519 20.29 12.96 -13.59
CA THR A 519 19.74 12.99 -12.22
C THR A 519 18.41 13.73 -12.19
N SER A 520 17.54 13.36 -11.26
CA SER A 520 16.33 14.09 -10.95
C SER A 520 16.69 15.30 -10.06
N THR A 521 16.47 16.51 -10.56
CA THR A 521 16.87 17.76 -9.88
C THR A 521 15.71 18.60 -9.39
N TYR A 522 14.50 18.09 -9.48
CA TYR A 522 13.30 18.80 -9.00
C TYR A 522 13.38 19.09 -7.50
N ARG A 523 13.02 20.31 -7.13
CA ARG A 523 12.90 20.76 -5.75
C ARG A 523 11.67 21.65 -5.61
N GLU A 524 10.83 21.34 -4.67
CA GLU A 524 9.64 22.14 -4.34
C GLU A 524 10.00 23.31 -3.41
N GLY A 525 11.02 23.13 -2.59
CA GLY A 525 11.31 24.03 -1.46
C GLY A 525 10.33 23.82 -0.30
N ASN A 526 10.41 24.68 0.71
CA ASN A 526 9.67 24.47 1.96
C ASN A 526 8.26 25.08 1.99
N ALA A 527 7.71 25.44 0.85
CA ALA A 527 6.41 26.14 0.79
C ALA A 527 5.23 25.25 1.24
N THR A 528 5.33 23.94 1.06
CA THR A 528 4.29 22.95 1.43
C THR A 528 4.54 22.28 2.77
N ILE A 529 5.64 22.61 3.46
CA ILE A 529 5.94 22.08 4.81
C ILE A 529 4.98 22.71 5.82
N GLN A 530 4.30 21.87 6.57
CA GLN A 530 3.42 22.29 7.66
C GLN A 530 4.21 22.56 8.93
N PHE A 531 3.76 23.57 9.68
CA PHE A 531 4.32 23.95 10.99
C PHE A 531 3.28 23.95 12.10
N GLU A 532 2.02 23.64 11.78
CA GLU A 532 0.91 23.50 12.70
C GLU A 532 0.18 22.19 12.44
N ILE A 533 -0.25 21.52 13.51
CA ILE A 533 -1.05 20.28 13.39
C ILE A 533 -2.40 20.62 12.76
N LEU A 534 -2.78 19.86 11.77
CA LEU A 534 -4.06 20.03 11.08
C LEU A 534 -5.23 19.57 11.98
N PRO A 535 -6.41 20.18 11.81
CA PRO A 535 -7.61 19.69 12.49
C PRO A 535 -8.00 18.31 11.96
N ALA A 536 -8.47 17.43 12.83
CA ALA A 536 -8.87 16.05 12.48
C ALA A 536 -9.97 15.95 11.39
N ASN A 537 -10.65 17.04 11.06
CA ASN A 537 -11.65 17.11 9.99
C ASN A 537 -11.13 17.82 8.73
N ALA A 538 -9.84 18.12 8.64
CA ALA A 538 -9.24 18.63 7.42
C ALA A 538 -9.45 17.63 6.27
N THR A 539 -9.46 18.14 5.03
CA THR A 539 -9.52 17.30 3.83
C THR A 539 -8.33 17.56 2.93
N TYR A 540 -7.95 16.57 2.13
CA TYR A 540 -6.87 16.71 1.17
C TYR A 540 -7.44 17.03 -0.21
N ASN A 541 -6.99 18.12 -0.81
CA ASN A 541 -7.38 18.50 -2.16
C ASN A 541 -6.35 17.98 -3.17
N THR A 542 -6.64 16.85 -3.78
CA THR A 542 -5.76 16.19 -4.76
C THR A 542 -5.55 16.98 -6.05
N MET A 543 -6.39 17.97 -6.34
CA MET A 543 -6.20 18.86 -7.51
C MET A 543 -5.22 20.00 -7.23
N LEU A 544 -5.18 20.47 -6.00
CA LEU A 544 -4.25 21.51 -5.53
C LEU A 544 -3.01 20.88 -4.87
N ASN A 545 -3.06 19.59 -4.61
CA ASN A 545 -2.06 18.81 -3.92
C ASN A 545 -1.66 19.43 -2.58
N ALA A 546 -2.67 19.77 -1.79
CA ALA A 546 -2.52 20.44 -0.51
C ALA A 546 -3.70 20.14 0.42
N PRO A 547 -3.48 20.15 1.74
CA PRO A 547 -4.55 20.12 2.72
C PRO A 547 -5.53 21.28 2.56
N ASP A 548 -6.80 20.99 2.80
CA ASP A 548 -7.87 22.00 2.93
C ASP A 548 -8.41 21.94 4.37
N PRO A 549 -8.17 22.95 5.20
CA PRO A 549 -8.64 22.98 6.58
C PRO A 549 -10.18 23.08 6.68
N GLU A 550 -10.86 23.44 5.60
CA GLU A 550 -12.32 23.48 5.56
C GLU A 550 -12.86 22.12 5.07
N PRO A 551 -13.75 21.46 5.81
CA PRO A 551 -14.25 20.14 5.44
C PRO A 551 -15.03 20.19 4.12
N THR A 552 -14.50 19.58 3.07
CA THR A 552 -15.12 19.55 1.73
C THR A 552 -15.90 18.27 1.43
N TRP A 553 -16.17 17.43 2.42
CA TRP A 553 -16.90 16.17 2.27
C TRP A 553 -18.27 16.32 1.57
N ALA A 554 -18.96 17.43 1.79
CA ALA A 554 -20.22 17.72 1.13
C ALA A 554 -20.06 18.02 -0.38
N VAL A 555 -18.91 18.50 -0.81
CA VAL A 555 -18.62 18.84 -2.22
C VAL A 555 -18.25 17.60 -3.02
N GLN A 556 -17.54 16.65 -2.44
CA GLN A 556 -17.17 15.39 -3.09
C GLN A 556 -18.39 14.52 -3.46
N THR A 557 -19.46 14.60 -2.68
CA THR A 557 -20.72 13.88 -2.95
C THR A 557 -21.58 14.52 -4.05
N VAL A 558 -21.38 15.81 -4.37
CA VAL A 558 -22.22 16.56 -5.33
C VAL A 558 -21.62 16.60 -6.75
N ALA A 559 -20.36 16.29 -6.95
CA ALA A 559 -19.68 16.38 -8.24
C ALA A 559 -20.18 15.37 -9.31
N LYS A 560 -21.19 14.54 -9.02
CA LYS A 560 -21.76 13.54 -9.95
C LYS A 560 -22.80 14.06 -10.94
N SER A 561 -23.14 15.35 -10.97
CA SER A 561 -24.11 15.83 -11.96
C SER A 561 -23.66 17.09 -12.66
N LYS A 562 -23.32 16.95 -13.94
CA LYS A 562 -23.12 17.97 -14.98
C LYS A 562 -21.68 18.31 -15.38
N VAL A 563 -21.02 17.39 -16.07
CA VAL A 563 -20.13 17.82 -17.13
C VAL A 563 -20.91 17.82 -18.45
N LYS A 564 -21.64 18.89 -18.70
CA LYS A 564 -22.03 19.26 -20.06
C LYS A 564 -20.78 19.85 -20.73
N ARG A 565 -20.29 19.17 -21.77
CA ARG A 565 -19.25 19.72 -22.66
C ARG A 565 -19.72 21.08 -23.19
N SER A 566 -19.10 22.16 -22.74
CA SER A 566 -19.10 23.43 -23.45
C SER A 566 -17.68 23.70 -23.92
N ARG A 567 -17.49 23.66 -25.25
CA ARG A 567 -16.30 24.21 -25.89
C ARG A 567 -16.31 25.72 -25.69
N GLY A 568 -15.35 26.24 -24.94
CA GLY A 568 -15.07 27.66 -24.81
C GLY A 568 -13.60 27.85 -24.43
N ARG A 569 -12.82 28.34 -25.39
CA ARG A 569 -11.46 28.80 -25.14
C ARG A 569 -11.49 30.03 -24.25
N GLU A 570 -10.92 29.98 -23.07
CA GLU A 570 -10.35 31.16 -22.42
C GLU A 570 -9.14 30.75 -21.60
N GLY A 571 -8.08 31.56 -21.69
CA GLY A 571 -6.76 31.25 -21.14
C GLY A 571 -6.76 31.25 -19.60
N ARG A 572 -6.10 30.28 -19.03
CA ARG A 572 -5.85 30.17 -17.59
C ARG A 572 -4.65 31.02 -17.18
N PRO A 573 -4.70 31.73 -16.05
CA PRO A 573 -3.53 32.38 -15.48
C PRO A 573 -2.52 31.34 -14.96
N SER A 574 -1.24 31.62 -15.12
CA SER A 574 -0.17 30.79 -14.61
C SER A 574 -0.20 30.73 -13.07
N MET A 575 0.20 29.60 -12.48
CA MET A 575 0.27 29.37 -11.02
C MET A 575 1.04 30.46 -10.25
N ALA A 576 1.95 31.18 -10.91
CA ALA A 576 2.70 32.30 -10.31
C ALA A 576 1.82 33.47 -9.85
N LEU A 577 0.58 33.58 -10.30
CA LEU A 577 -0.32 34.69 -9.94
C LEU A 577 -1.25 34.36 -8.74
N LEU A 578 -1.49 33.06 -8.45
CA LEU A 578 -2.30 32.66 -7.28
C LEU A 578 -1.52 32.79 -5.95
N ARG A 579 -0.20 32.60 -5.98
CA ARG A 579 0.68 32.77 -4.80
C ARG A 579 0.77 34.21 -4.25
N ARG A 580 0.29 35.22 -4.98
CA ARG A 580 0.32 36.64 -4.56
C ARG A 580 -0.94 37.13 -3.83
N ARG A 581 -1.94 36.28 -3.59
CA ARG A 581 -3.18 36.68 -2.91
C ARG A 581 -3.39 36.09 -1.52
N LEU A 582 -2.40 35.38 -1.00
CA LEU A 582 -2.43 34.81 0.36
C LEU A 582 -1.34 35.41 1.28
N ASN A 583 -0.96 36.69 1.05
CA ASN A 583 -0.24 37.52 2.04
C ASN A 583 -1.07 38.73 2.40
#